data_f97dfc55b732ac93c6617ce20ceee804
#
_entry.id   f97dfc55b732ac93c6617ce20ceee804
#
_cell.length_a   1.000
_cell.length_b   1.000
_cell.length_c   1.000
_cell.angle_alpha   90.00
_cell.angle_beta   90.00
_cell.angle_gamma   90.00
#
_symmetry.space_group_name_H-M   'P 1'
#
loop_
_entity.id
_entity.type
_entity.pdbx_description
1 polymer ?
#
loop_
_entity_poly.entity_id
_entity_poly.type
_entity_poly.pdbx_seq_one_letter_code
_entity_poly.pdbx_strand_id
1 'polypeptide(L)'
;MKRCLLDTNFLIALFWPSHVNHGLAVKWFSRNRARGWATCPLTQAGFVRIVSNPAFSRDAVHPREALQVLAANLAAKDHQYWPVELPLADAVAFAGVRLLGHQQVTDAYLLGLAINRGGVLATLDKGIAALIEPKGHDRTALEIVE
;
A
#
# COMPACT_ATOMS: atom_id res chain seq x y z
N MET A 1 -8.17 4.09 16.64
CA MET A 1 -8.33 3.60 15.27
C MET A 1 -6.97 3.16 14.73
N LYS A 2 -6.98 2.13 13.91
CA LYS A 2 -5.75 1.59 13.33
C LYS A 2 -5.23 2.48 12.19
N ARG A 3 -3.92 2.71 12.15
CA ARG A 3 -3.23 3.42 11.07
C ARG A 3 -3.22 2.56 9.81
N CYS A 4 -3.36 3.19 8.65
CA CYS A 4 -3.42 2.50 7.37
C CYS A 4 -2.09 2.60 6.63
N LEU A 5 -1.48 1.45 6.35
CA LEU A 5 -0.40 1.36 5.35
C LEU A 5 -1.05 1.40 3.97
N LEU A 6 -0.67 2.38 3.15
CA LEU A 6 -1.24 2.51 1.81
C LEU A 6 -0.42 1.66 0.82
N ASP A 7 -1.10 0.72 0.17
CA ASP A 7 -0.47 -0.12 -0.85
C ASP A 7 -0.03 0.74 -2.06
N THR A 8 0.93 0.24 -2.81
CA THR A 8 1.48 0.93 -3.99
C THR A 8 0.37 1.34 -4.97
N ASN A 9 -0.55 0.44 -5.30
CA ASN A 9 -1.65 0.74 -6.22
C ASN A 9 -2.55 1.88 -5.69
N PHE A 10 -2.75 1.93 -4.38
CA PHE A 10 -3.53 2.98 -3.74
C PHE A 10 -2.79 4.31 -3.76
N LEU A 11 -1.48 4.33 -3.47
CA LEU A 11 -0.65 5.54 -3.56
C LEU A 11 -0.69 6.15 -4.97
N ILE A 12 -0.60 5.30 -5.99
CA ILE A 12 -0.65 5.75 -7.37
C ILE A 12 -2.00 6.39 -7.67
N ALA A 13 -3.09 5.72 -7.32
CA ALA A 13 -4.44 6.26 -7.52
C ALA A 13 -4.63 7.59 -6.79
N LEU A 14 -4.09 7.70 -5.58
CA LEU A 14 -4.24 8.89 -4.73
C LEU A 14 -3.45 10.09 -5.27
N PHE A 15 -2.20 9.87 -5.70
CA PHE A 15 -1.29 10.96 -6.09
C PHE A 15 -1.18 11.16 -7.59
N TRP A 16 -1.91 10.38 -8.41
CA TRP A 16 -1.89 10.47 -9.87
C TRP A 16 -3.27 10.85 -10.40
N PRO A 17 -3.54 12.13 -10.66
CA PRO A 17 -4.89 12.62 -10.98
C PRO A 17 -5.56 11.95 -12.18
N SER A 18 -4.79 11.46 -13.16
CA SER A 18 -5.35 10.80 -14.34
C SER A 18 -5.65 9.30 -14.12
N HIS A 19 -5.35 8.75 -12.94
CA HIS A 19 -5.66 7.36 -12.64
C HIS A 19 -7.17 7.12 -12.58
N VAL A 20 -7.62 5.98 -13.15
CA VAL A 20 -9.04 5.64 -13.21
C VAL A 20 -9.72 5.62 -11.84
N ASN A 21 -8.99 5.25 -10.78
CA ASN A 21 -9.49 5.18 -9.41
C ASN A 21 -9.12 6.40 -8.56
N HIS A 22 -8.66 7.48 -9.18
CA HIS A 22 -8.24 8.68 -8.42
C HIS A 22 -9.37 9.22 -7.54
N GLY A 23 -10.57 9.38 -8.09
CA GLY A 23 -11.73 9.88 -7.33
C GLY A 23 -12.07 9.00 -6.14
N LEU A 24 -12.06 7.67 -6.35
CA LEU A 24 -12.29 6.70 -5.29
C LEU A 24 -11.25 6.83 -4.17
N ALA A 25 -9.97 6.89 -4.54
CA ALA A 25 -8.87 6.99 -3.59
C ALA A 25 -8.93 8.29 -2.78
N VAL A 26 -9.18 9.41 -3.43
CA VAL A 26 -9.31 10.72 -2.76
C VAL A 26 -10.48 10.72 -1.78
N LYS A 27 -11.62 10.19 -2.18
CA LYS A 27 -12.81 10.10 -1.33
C LYS A 27 -12.56 9.26 -0.09
N TRP A 28 -11.96 8.09 -0.26
CA TRP A 28 -11.61 7.21 0.86
C TRP A 28 -10.60 7.90 1.79
N PHE A 29 -9.56 8.47 1.20
CA PHE A 29 -8.48 9.12 1.96
C PHE A 29 -9.01 10.30 2.79
N SER A 30 -9.86 11.14 2.22
CA SER A 30 -10.48 12.26 2.94
C SER A 30 -11.23 11.81 4.19
N ARG A 31 -11.86 10.65 4.13
CA ARG A 31 -12.63 10.10 5.26
C ARG A 31 -11.77 9.40 6.30
N ASN A 32 -10.60 8.90 5.89
CA ASN A 32 -9.81 8.00 6.71
C ASN A 32 -8.46 8.57 7.16
N ARG A 33 -7.99 9.67 6.59
CA ARG A 33 -6.66 10.22 6.90
C ARG A 33 -6.48 10.58 8.37
N ALA A 34 -7.55 10.90 9.09
CA ALA A 34 -7.50 11.20 10.52
C ALA A 34 -7.05 10.00 11.37
N ARG A 35 -7.18 8.77 10.84
CA ARG A 35 -6.64 7.56 11.48
C ARG A 35 -5.11 7.55 11.46
N GLY A 36 -4.51 8.38 10.64
CA GLY A 36 -3.11 8.32 10.29
C GLY A 36 -2.87 7.31 9.16
N TRP A 37 -1.88 7.57 8.36
CA TRP A 37 -1.51 6.72 7.24
C TRP A 37 0.01 6.55 7.18
N ALA A 38 0.44 5.49 6.54
CA ALA A 38 1.84 5.12 6.50
C ALA A 38 2.27 4.70 5.10
N THR A 39 3.55 4.84 4.85
CA THR A 39 4.24 4.23 3.71
C THR A 39 5.51 3.55 4.22
N CYS A 40 6.05 2.65 3.40
CA CYS A 40 7.30 1.97 3.67
C CYS A 40 8.19 2.02 2.42
N PRO A 41 9.47 1.61 2.50
CA PRO A 41 10.36 1.64 1.34
C PRO A 41 9.80 0.92 0.11
N LEU A 42 9.09 -0.20 0.29
CA LEU A 42 8.53 -0.97 -0.83
C LEU A 42 7.42 -0.20 -1.56
N THR A 43 6.51 0.44 -0.83
CA THR A 43 5.42 1.20 -1.43
C THR A 43 5.92 2.50 -2.05
N GLN A 44 6.89 3.14 -1.43
CA GLN A 44 7.53 4.34 -1.97
C GLN A 44 8.29 4.04 -3.26
N ALA A 45 9.13 3.01 -3.27
CA ALA A 45 9.87 2.59 -4.46
C ALA A 45 8.92 2.13 -5.57
N GLY A 46 7.87 1.41 -5.21
CA GLY A 46 6.85 0.96 -6.15
C GLY A 46 6.14 2.13 -6.84
N PHE A 47 5.77 3.15 -6.08
CA PHE A 47 5.17 4.37 -6.64
C PHE A 47 6.08 5.01 -7.69
N VAL A 48 7.33 5.32 -7.32
CA VAL A 48 8.28 5.99 -8.23
C VAL A 48 8.52 5.14 -9.47
N ARG A 49 8.77 3.83 -9.29
CA ARG A 49 9.07 2.92 -10.40
C ARG A 49 7.93 2.82 -11.41
N ILE A 50 6.69 2.76 -10.95
CA ILE A 50 5.52 2.59 -11.82
C ILE A 50 5.18 3.90 -12.53
N VAL A 51 5.07 5.01 -11.81
CA VAL A 51 4.67 6.29 -12.43
C VAL A 51 5.73 6.86 -13.37
N SER A 52 6.98 6.42 -13.25
CA SER A 52 8.06 6.80 -14.15
C SER A 52 8.26 5.81 -15.32
N ASN A 53 7.47 4.73 -15.37
CA ASN A 53 7.54 3.75 -16.44
C ASN A 53 6.65 4.17 -17.61
N PRO A 54 7.23 4.41 -18.81
CA PRO A 54 6.43 4.78 -19.99
C PRO A 54 5.35 3.76 -20.36
N ALA A 55 5.54 2.50 -20.00
CA ALA A 55 4.54 1.44 -20.23
C ALA A 55 3.29 1.62 -19.36
N PHE A 56 3.40 2.34 -18.24
CA PHE A 56 2.27 2.60 -17.34
C PHE A 56 1.32 3.66 -17.91
N SER A 57 1.85 4.76 -18.42
CA SER A 57 1.05 5.89 -18.89
C SER A 57 1.83 6.72 -19.90
N ARG A 58 1.10 7.38 -20.84
CA ARG A 58 1.67 8.41 -21.71
C ARG A 58 2.23 9.59 -20.91
N ASP A 59 1.69 9.81 -19.72
CA ASP A 59 2.08 10.89 -18.81
C ASP A 59 3.18 10.47 -17.85
N ALA A 60 3.86 9.35 -18.13
CA ALA A 60 4.97 8.90 -17.30
C ALA A 60 6.01 10.01 -17.16
N VAL A 61 6.42 10.25 -15.91
CA VAL A 61 7.35 11.33 -15.59
C VAL A 61 8.75 10.76 -15.32
N HIS A 62 9.75 11.62 -15.31
CA HIS A 62 11.09 11.23 -14.89
C HIS A 62 11.07 10.77 -13.42
N PRO A 63 11.88 9.75 -13.03
CA PRO A 63 11.93 9.29 -11.64
C PRO A 63 12.14 10.40 -10.60
N ARG A 64 12.93 11.40 -10.92
CA ARG A 64 13.15 12.55 -10.02
C ARG A 64 11.88 13.37 -9.80
N GLU A 65 11.06 13.53 -10.82
CA GLU A 65 9.76 14.22 -10.69
C GLU A 65 8.79 13.39 -9.85
N ALA A 66 8.74 12.07 -10.10
CA ALA A 66 7.93 11.16 -9.29
C ALA A 66 8.32 11.21 -7.82
N LEU A 67 9.63 11.23 -7.54
CA LEU A 67 10.15 11.33 -6.18
C LEU A 67 9.76 12.67 -5.52
N GLN A 68 9.79 13.78 -6.26
CA GLN A 68 9.36 15.08 -5.74
C GLN A 68 7.88 15.11 -5.38
N VAL A 69 7.02 14.53 -6.24
CA VAL A 69 5.59 14.41 -5.95
C VAL A 69 5.36 13.60 -4.70
N LEU A 70 6.03 12.45 -4.61
CA LEU A 70 5.93 11.59 -3.43
C LEU A 70 6.37 12.34 -2.17
N ALA A 71 7.57 12.91 -2.18
CA ALA A 71 8.15 13.61 -1.02
C ALA A 71 7.25 14.75 -0.53
N ALA A 72 6.66 15.52 -1.45
CA ALA A 72 5.75 16.61 -1.10
C ALA A 72 4.52 16.09 -0.34
N ASN A 73 3.98 14.95 -0.75
CA ASN A 73 2.82 14.34 -0.09
C ASN A 73 3.18 13.69 1.25
N LEU A 74 4.36 13.09 1.35
CA LEU A 74 4.83 12.45 2.59
C LEU A 74 5.19 13.45 3.69
N ALA A 75 5.30 14.73 3.37
CA ALA A 75 5.56 15.77 4.37
C ALA A 75 4.34 16.07 5.26
N ALA A 76 3.19 15.51 4.96
CA ALA A 76 1.97 15.69 5.76
C ALA A 76 2.15 15.16 7.19
N LYS A 77 1.61 15.90 8.17
CA LYS A 77 1.76 15.56 9.60
C LYS A 77 1.12 14.24 9.99
N ASP A 78 0.11 13.80 9.26
CA ASP A 78 -0.61 12.54 9.50
C ASP A 78 0.06 11.33 8.84
N HIS A 79 1.13 11.53 8.08
CA HIS A 79 1.95 10.47 7.50
C HIS A 79 2.97 9.94 8.51
N GLN A 80 3.19 8.61 8.49
CA GLN A 80 4.25 7.94 9.23
C GLN A 80 5.05 7.03 8.31
N TYR A 81 6.36 7.09 8.40
CA TYR A 81 7.24 6.16 7.71
C TYR A 81 7.39 4.88 8.54
N TRP A 82 7.16 3.72 7.89
CA TRP A 82 7.36 2.41 8.51
C TRP A 82 8.61 1.75 7.93
N PRO A 83 9.69 1.61 8.70
CA PRO A 83 10.88 0.93 8.22
C PRO A 83 10.62 -0.56 7.98
N VAL A 84 11.36 -1.13 7.01
CA VAL A 84 11.27 -2.55 6.66
C VAL A 84 12.31 -3.29 7.51
N GLU A 85 12.03 -3.46 8.80
CA GLU A 85 12.91 -4.16 9.75
C GLU A 85 12.50 -5.61 9.98
N LEU A 86 11.26 -5.95 9.64
CA LEU A 86 10.71 -7.29 9.83
C LEU A 86 11.29 -8.24 8.77
N PRO A 87 11.94 -9.35 9.18
CA PRO A 87 12.44 -10.34 8.21
C PRO A 87 11.32 -10.92 7.37
N LEU A 88 11.61 -11.22 6.10
CA LEU A 88 10.59 -11.69 5.14
C LEU A 88 9.84 -12.92 5.66
N ALA A 89 10.58 -13.93 6.15
CA ALA A 89 9.96 -15.15 6.65
C ALA A 89 8.95 -14.88 7.78
N ASP A 90 9.29 -13.97 8.67
CA ASP A 90 8.41 -13.61 9.79
C ASP A 90 7.19 -12.82 9.30
N ALA A 91 7.41 -11.92 8.33
CA ALA A 91 6.33 -11.08 7.80
C ALA A 91 5.25 -11.91 7.10
N VAL A 92 5.64 -12.94 6.34
CA VAL A 92 4.70 -13.73 5.53
C VAL A 92 4.18 -14.98 6.24
N ALA A 93 4.64 -15.25 7.46
CA ALA A 93 4.27 -16.46 8.21
C ALA A 93 2.75 -16.58 8.43
N PHE A 94 2.03 -15.46 8.57
CA PHE A 94 0.59 -15.45 8.75
C PHE A 94 -0.16 -16.14 7.59
N ALA A 95 0.36 -16.03 6.37
CA ALA A 95 -0.29 -16.58 5.17
C ALA A 95 -0.18 -18.12 5.11
N GLY A 96 0.90 -18.69 5.63
CA GLY A 96 1.10 -20.15 5.65
C GLY A 96 0.91 -20.75 4.28
N VAL A 97 0.04 -21.76 4.19
CA VAL A 97 -0.25 -22.48 2.93
C VAL A 97 -0.96 -21.61 1.88
N ARG A 98 -1.45 -20.44 2.25
CA ARG A 98 -2.11 -19.51 1.32
C ARG A 98 -1.14 -18.72 0.46
N LEU A 99 0.15 -18.76 0.78
CA LEU A 99 1.21 -18.19 -0.06
C LEU A 99 1.55 -19.19 -1.16
N LEU A 100 0.94 -19.03 -2.33
CA LEU A 100 0.99 -20.01 -3.41
C LEU A 100 1.91 -19.61 -4.57
N GLY A 101 2.12 -18.33 -4.83
CA GLY A 101 2.83 -17.90 -6.02
C GLY A 101 3.69 -16.66 -5.82
N HIS A 102 4.64 -16.47 -6.73
CA HIS A 102 5.63 -15.40 -6.68
C HIS A 102 4.99 -14.00 -6.70
N GLN A 103 3.84 -13.84 -7.33
CA GLN A 103 3.15 -12.55 -7.43
C GLN A 103 2.53 -12.11 -6.10
N GLN A 104 2.43 -13.00 -5.12
CA GLN A 104 1.87 -12.70 -3.80
C GLN A 104 2.92 -12.24 -2.79
N VAL A 105 4.21 -12.36 -3.09
CA VAL A 105 5.27 -12.19 -2.07
C VAL A 105 5.30 -10.78 -1.49
N THR A 106 5.29 -9.75 -2.34
CA THR A 106 5.29 -8.36 -1.87
C THR A 106 4.02 -8.02 -1.10
N ASP A 107 2.87 -8.44 -1.61
CA ASP A 107 1.59 -8.21 -0.94
C ASP A 107 1.53 -8.90 0.42
N ALA A 108 2.04 -10.12 0.51
CA ALA A 108 2.13 -10.85 1.77
C ALA A 108 3.05 -10.11 2.76
N TYR A 109 4.18 -9.57 2.30
CA TYR A 109 5.05 -8.78 3.16
C TYR A 109 4.33 -7.54 3.71
N LEU A 110 3.67 -6.78 2.83
CA LEU A 110 2.98 -5.55 3.24
C LEU A 110 1.86 -5.83 4.24
N LEU A 111 1.10 -6.89 4.00
CA LEU A 111 0.04 -7.29 4.93
C LEU A 111 0.62 -7.76 6.25
N GLY A 112 1.71 -8.54 6.22
CA GLY A 112 2.42 -8.96 7.43
C GLY A 112 3.00 -7.79 8.21
N LEU A 113 3.52 -6.78 7.52
CA LEU A 113 4.01 -5.56 8.16
C LEU A 113 2.86 -4.82 8.87
N ALA A 114 1.70 -4.70 8.21
CA ALA A 114 0.52 -4.09 8.81
C ALA A 114 0.06 -4.86 10.05
N ILE A 115 0.01 -6.19 9.99
CA ILE A 115 -0.34 -7.04 11.13
C ILE A 115 0.65 -6.80 12.29
N ASN A 116 1.95 -6.82 12.00
CA ASN A 116 2.99 -6.63 13.01
C ASN A 116 2.90 -5.26 13.69
N ARG A 117 2.50 -4.24 12.95
CA ARG A 117 2.34 -2.87 13.45
C ARG A 117 0.98 -2.60 14.10
N GLY A 118 0.10 -3.59 14.14
CA GLY A 118 -1.27 -3.38 14.63
C GLY A 118 -2.07 -2.43 13.77
N GLY A 119 -1.73 -2.33 12.49
CA GLY A 119 -2.37 -1.45 11.52
C GLY A 119 -3.22 -2.20 10.52
N VAL A 120 -3.50 -1.54 9.41
CA VAL A 120 -4.33 -2.06 8.31
C VAL A 120 -3.61 -1.78 6.99
N LEU A 121 -3.58 -2.76 6.09
CA LEU A 121 -3.19 -2.53 4.70
C LEU A 121 -4.42 -2.07 3.92
N ALA A 122 -4.40 -0.85 3.40
CA ALA A 122 -5.43 -0.33 2.51
C ALA A 122 -4.99 -0.51 1.06
N THR A 123 -5.79 -1.20 0.27
CA THR A 123 -5.44 -1.59 -1.09
C THR A 123 -6.66 -1.54 -2.02
N LEU A 124 -6.39 -1.40 -3.31
CA LEU A 124 -7.39 -1.58 -4.36
C LEU A 124 -7.46 -3.02 -4.88
N ASP A 125 -6.52 -3.87 -4.47
CA ASP A 125 -6.39 -5.24 -4.97
C ASP A 125 -7.18 -6.23 -4.12
N LYS A 126 -8.31 -6.69 -4.66
CA LYS A 126 -9.16 -7.68 -4.00
C LYS A 126 -8.49 -9.05 -3.84
N GLY A 127 -7.51 -9.36 -4.69
CA GLY A 127 -6.79 -10.64 -4.65
C GLY A 127 -5.97 -10.85 -3.38
N ILE A 128 -5.60 -9.78 -2.68
CA ILE A 128 -4.83 -9.88 -1.44
C ILE A 128 -5.61 -10.63 -0.35
N ALA A 129 -6.94 -10.59 -0.40
CA ALA A 129 -7.78 -11.33 0.56
C ALA A 129 -7.54 -12.85 0.56
N ALA A 130 -7.02 -13.40 -0.54
CA ALA A 130 -6.69 -14.83 -0.62
C ALA A 130 -5.56 -15.25 0.33
N LEU A 131 -4.76 -14.30 0.83
CA LEU A 131 -3.64 -14.56 1.73
C LEU A 131 -4.07 -14.81 3.19
N ILE A 132 -5.31 -14.51 3.55
CA ILE A 132 -5.77 -14.58 4.93
C ILE A 132 -7.05 -15.40 5.05
N GLU A 133 -7.22 -16.00 6.23
CA GLU A 133 -8.43 -16.72 6.59
C GLU A 133 -9.62 -15.75 6.64
N PRO A 134 -10.71 -15.97 5.86
CA PRO A 134 -11.82 -15.00 5.80
C PRO A 134 -12.46 -14.67 7.14
N LYS A 135 -12.45 -15.61 8.07
CA LYS A 135 -13.00 -15.45 9.43
C LYS A 135 -11.93 -15.33 10.49
N GLY A 136 -10.65 -15.25 10.09
CA GLY A 136 -9.54 -15.14 11.00
C GLY A 136 -9.37 -13.73 11.55
N HIS A 137 -8.67 -13.63 12.68
CA HIS A 137 -8.37 -12.34 13.30
C HIS A 137 -7.60 -11.40 12.37
N ASP A 138 -6.67 -11.94 11.58
CA ASP A 138 -5.84 -11.15 10.66
C ASP A 138 -6.64 -10.45 9.55
N ARG A 139 -7.88 -10.89 9.29
CA ARG A 139 -8.75 -10.23 8.31
C ARG A 139 -9.00 -8.76 8.65
N THR A 140 -8.92 -8.41 9.93
CA THR A 140 -9.06 -7.01 10.37
C THR A 140 -7.90 -6.12 9.96
N ALA A 141 -6.78 -6.69 9.52
CA ALA A 141 -5.60 -5.97 9.04
C ALA A 141 -5.65 -5.66 7.53
N LEU A 142 -6.72 -6.03 6.84
CA LEU A 142 -6.88 -5.75 5.40
C LEU A 142 -8.15 -4.95 5.16
N GLU A 143 -8.02 -3.88 4.38
CA GLU A 143 -9.15 -3.07 3.92
C GLU A 143 -9.07 -2.92 2.41
N ILE A 144 -10.04 -3.51 1.71
CA ILE A 144 -10.19 -3.34 0.27
C ILE A 144 -10.99 -2.07 0.02
N VAL A 145 -10.40 -1.12 -0.70
CA VAL A 145 -11.07 0.15 -1.03
C VAL A 145 -11.82 -0.04 -2.34
N GLU A 146 -13.14 0.14 -2.31
CA GLU A 146 -14.03 -0.03 -3.47
C GLU A 146 -15.23 0.90 -3.42
#